data_fb64c47cd3bc6c2792698cf84a731bf6
#
_entry.id   fb64c47cd3bc6c2792698cf84a731bf6
#
_cell.length_a   1.000
_cell.length_b   1.000
_cell.length_c   1.000
_cell.angle_alpha   90.00
_cell.angle_beta   90.00
_cell.angle_gamma   90.00
#
_symmetry.space_group_name_H-M   'P 1'
#
loop_
_entity.id
_entity.type
_entity.pdbx_description
1 polymer ?
#
loop_
_entity_poly.entity_id
_entity_poly.type
_entity_poly.pdbx_seq_one_letter_code
_entity_poly.pdbx_strand_id
1 'polypeptide(L)'
;ERSLPRRLRDGAIALAAGLGVAVLAYGMMTSPRDTVAGEMLVRSLPEAWGANVVNVILVDFRGFDTFGEITVYGIAGLVVHALLRRARMAPEKLMPGPPVPLPVPADLAQIMFPLTLVVSMFLFLRGHNAPGGGFIAGLTLAVPLLVQYVIQGAQSVESRFGFDYVRCIGLGLLVAVIGGAGAFAFGTPFLTSGHAELQLPLIGNVELASAMVFDAGVYLVVFGSTMLILSMMGTLKPSKKLVAHRGYVDTRRRSPITGEAR
;
A
#
# COMPACT_ATOMS: atom_id res chain seq x y z
N GLU A 1 -22.61 14.42 24.73
CA GLU A 1 -23.41 13.18 24.67
C GLU A 1 -24.47 13.32 23.59
N ARG A 2 -24.60 12.35 22.68
CA ARG A 2 -25.66 12.37 21.67
C ARG A 2 -26.98 11.96 22.31
N SER A 3 -28.04 12.74 22.11
CA SER A 3 -29.38 12.44 22.61
C SER A 3 -29.90 11.10 22.09
N LEU A 4 -30.70 10.37 22.88
CA LEU A 4 -31.29 9.07 22.55
C LEU A 4 -31.95 9.03 21.17
N PRO A 5 -32.77 10.02 20.74
CA PRO A 5 -33.41 10.03 19.43
C PRO A 5 -32.39 10.09 18.28
N ARG A 6 -31.26 10.75 18.46
CA ARG A 6 -30.18 10.75 17.43
C ARG A 6 -29.52 9.39 17.31
N ARG A 7 -29.27 8.70 18.42
CA ARG A 7 -28.71 7.34 18.41
C ARG A 7 -29.65 6.35 17.74
N LEU A 8 -30.95 6.44 18.00
CA LEU A 8 -31.96 5.58 17.36
C LEU A 8 -32.05 5.83 15.85
N ARG A 9 -32.08 7.10 15.44
CA ARG A 9 -32.05 7.46 14.01
C ARG A 9 -30.78 6.94 13.31
N ASP A 10 -29.61 7.21 13.90
CA ASP A 10 -28.33 6.81 13.31
C ASP A 10 -28.22 5.27 13.26
N GLY A 11 -28.75 4.57 14.27
CA GLY A 11 -28.85 3.13 14.31
C GLY A 11 -29.81 2.57 13.23
N ALA A 12 -30.97 3.21 13.05
CA ALA A 12 -31.92 2.80 12.00
C ALA A 12 -31.35 2.99 10.60
N ILE A 13 -30.64 4.11 10.33
CA ILE A 13 -29.95 4.36 9.05
C ILE A 13 -28.86 3.31 8.81
N ALA A 14 -28.03 3.03 9.81
CA ALA A 14 -26.97 2.03 9.68
C ALA A 14 -27.53 0.63 9.42
N LEU A 15 -28.61 0.26 10.09
CA LEU A 15 -29.29 -1.02 9.93
C LEU A 15 -29.94 -1.15 8.55
N ALA A 16 -30.61 -0.10 8.08
CA ALA A 16 -31.21 -0.06 6.75
C ALA A 16 -30.14 -0.16 5.65
N ALA A 17 -29.05 0.58 5.78
CA ALA A 17 -27.94 0.51 4.84
C ALA A 17 -27.28 -0.88 4.85
N GLY A 18 -27.02 -1.45 6.03
CA GLY A 18 -26.43 -2.78 6.17
C GLY A 18 -27.33 -3.88 5.58
N LEU A 19 -28.63 -3.85 5.88
CA LEU A 19 -29.59 -4.79 5.30
C LEU A 19 -29.70 -4.62 3.78
N GLY A 20 -29.71 -3.39 3.27
CA GLY A 20 -29.74 -3.11 1.85
C GLY A 20 -28.53 -3.72 1.13
N VAL A 21 -27.33 -3.52 1.64
CA VAL A 21 -26.11 -4.13 1.09
C VAL A 21 -26.15 -5.65 1.21
N ALA A 22 -26.59 -6.20 2.34
CA ALA A 22 -26.72 -7.65 2.53
C ALA A 22 -27.67 -8.31 1.54
N VAL A 23 -28.84 -7.70 1.29
CA VAL A 23 -29.82 -8.19 0.30
C VAL A 23 -29.24 -8.12 -1.11
N LEU A 24 -28.57 -7.02 -1.48
CA LEU A 24 -27.92 -6.92 -2.79
C LEU A 24 -26.81 -7.97 -2.95
N ALA A 25 -25.95 -8.13 -1.95
CA ALA A 25 -24.90 -9.13 -1.97
C ALA A 25 -25.48 -10.56 -2.09
N TYR A 26 -26.51 -10.87 -1.30
CA TYR A 26 -27.19 -12.16 -1.38
C TYR A 26 -27.80 -12.40 -2.76
N GLY A 27 -28.49 -11.41 -3.32
CA GLY A 27 -29.05 -11.48 -4.67
C GLY A 27 -27.99 -11.70 -5.74
N MET A 28 -26.83 -11.05 -5.61
CA MET A 28 -25.72 -11.24 -6.54
C MET A 28 -25.06 -12.61 -6.39
N MET A 29 -24.90 -13.11 -5.17
CA MET A 29 -24.27 -14.42 -4.91
C MET A 29 -25.16 -15.60 -5.32
N THR A 30 -26.49 -15.46 -5.25
CA THR A 30 -27.45 -16.54 -5.55
C THR A 30 -27.98 -16.49 -6.97
N SER A 31 -27.74 -15.41 -7.74
CA SER A 31 -28.18 -15.34 -9.13
C SER A 31 -27.33 -16.26 -10.00
N PRO A 32 -27.93 -17.22 -10.72
CA PRO A 32 -27.21 -18.02 -11.70
C PRO A 32 -26.74 -17.10 -12.83
N ARG A 33 -25.43 -17.03 -13.03
CA ARG A 33 -24.82 -16.26 -14.11
C ARG A 33 -23.73 -17.09 -14.76
N ASP A 34 -23.73 -17.11 -16.08
CA ASP A 34 -22.56 -17.58 -16.82
C ASP A 34 -21.43 -16.58 -16.58
N THR A 35 -20.40 -17.00 -15.86
CA THR A 35 -19.26 -16.14 -15.53
C THR A 35 -18.18 -16.35 -16.57
N VAL A 36 -17.58 -15.26 -17.05
CA VAL A 36 -16.37 -15.31 -17.91
C VAL A 36 -15.14 -15.87 -17.18
N ALA A 37 -15.23 -16.11 -15.87
CA ALA A 37 -14.13 -16.62 -15.05
C ALA A 37 -13.66 -18.00 -15.53
N GLY A 38 -14.59 -18.89 -15.93
CA GLY A 38 -14.24 -20.20 -16.47
C GLY A 38 -13.45 -20.12 -17.78
N GLU A 39 -13.82 -19.22 -18.66
CA GLU A 39 -13.11 -18.96 -19.90
C GLU A 39 -11.72 -18.40 -19.66
N MET A 40 -11.60 -17.41 -18.78
CA MET A 40 -10.29 -16.82 -18.40
C MET A 40 -9.37 -17.84 -17.77
N LEU A 41 -9.91 -18.77 -16.95
CA LEU A 41 -9.14 -19.85 -16.34
C LEU A 41 -8.51 -20.76 -17.41
N VAL A 42 -9.29 -21.17 -18.40
CA VAL A 42 -8.85 -22.07 -19.47
C VAL A 42 -7.82 -21.37 -20.39
N ARG A 43 -8.02 -20.06 -20.65
CA ARG A 43 -7.18 -19.28 -21.56
C ARG A 43 -5.89 -18.75 -20.93
N SER A 44 -5.80 -18.71 -19.60
CA SER A 44 -4.68 -18.10 -18.87
C SER A 44 -3.31 -18.67 -19.28
N LEU A 45 -3.16 -19.98 -19.27
CA LEU A 45 -1.89 -20.62 -19.61
C LEU A 45 -1.58 -20.58 -21.12
N PRO A 46 -2.52 -20.96 -22.02
CA PRO A 46 -2.21 -21.02 -23.46
C PRO A 46 -2.08 -19.65 -24.13
N GLU A 47 -2.77 -18.61 -23.64
CA GLU A 47 -2.76 -17.28 -24.30
C GLU A 47 -1.85 -16.28 -23.59
N ALA A 48 -1.81 -16.31 -22.25
CA ALA A 48 -1.02 -15.35 -21.46
C ALA A 48 0.22 -15.98 -20.81
N TRP A 49 0.48 -17.26 -21.03
CA TRP A 49 1.66 -18.01 -20.53
C TRP A 49 1.86 -17.92 -19.01
N GLY A 50 0.81 -17.60 -18.27
CA GLY A 50 0.83 -17.45 -16.82
C GLY A 50 0.04 -18.54 -16.10
N ALA A 51 0.70 -19.27 -15.21
CA ALA A 51 0.03 -20.27 -14.36
C ALA A 51 -0.71 -19.60 -13.17
N ASN A 52 -0.36 -18.38 -12.81
CA ASN A 52 -1.10 -17.60 -11.82
C ASN A 52 -2.29 -16.87 -12.47
N VAL A 53 -3.40 -17.57 -12.59
CA VAL A 53 -4.62 -17.08 -13.26
C VAL A 53 -5.08 -15.71 -12.70
N VAL A 54 -4.97 -15.49 -11.39
CA VAL A 54 -5.38 -14.23 -10.76
C VAL A 54 -4.52 -13.08 -11.26
N ASN A 55 -3.21 -13.25 -11.28
CA ASN A 55 -2.31 -12.22 -11.79
C ASN A 55 -2.52 -11.99 -13.30
N VAL A 56 -2.67 -13.05 -14.08
CA VAL A 56 -2.95 -12.95 -15.52
C VAL A 56 -4.22 -12.14 -15.79
N ILE A 57 -5.30 -12.40 -15.04
CA ILE A 57 -6.53 -11.62 -15.18
C ILE A 57 -6.25 -10.14 -14.90
N LEU A 58 -5.51 -9.83 -13.86
CA LEU A 58 -5.26 -8.45 -13.42
C LEU A 58 -4.30 -7.69 -14.32
N VAL A 59 -3.31 -8.34 -14.93
CA VAL A 59 -2.26 -7.62 -15.68
C VAL A 59 -2.38 -7.76 -17.20
N ASP A 60 -3.18 -8.73 -17.69
CA ASP A 60 -3.38 -9.00 -19.11
C ASP A 60 -4.87 -8.90 -19.49
N PHE A 61 -5.70 -9.90 -19.17
CA PHE A 61 -7.09 -9.95 -19.64
C PHE A 61 -7.94 -8.76 -19.20
N ARG A 62 -7.70 -8.24 -17.99
CA ARG A 62 -8.35 -7.08 -17.40
C ARG A 62 -7.36 -6.04 -16.88
N GLY A 63 -6.20 -5.94 -17.51
CA GLY A 63 -5.14 -5.00 -17.13
C GLY A 63 -5.59 -3.54 -17.04
N PHE A 64 -6.64 -3.17 -17.78
CA PHE A 64 -7.22 -1.83 -17.71
C PHE A 64 -7.86 -1.53 -16.33
N ASP A 65 -8.46 -2.52 -15.68
CA ASP A 65 -9.00 -2.36 -14.33
C ASP A 65 -7.87 -2.06 -13.34
N THR A 66 -6.78 -2.83 -13.40
CA THR A 66 -5.59 -2.60 -12.55
C THR A 66 -4.91 -1.27 -12.84
N PHE A 67 -4.89 -0.83 -14.11
CA PHE A 67 -4.42 0.50 -14.45
C PHE A 67 -5.26 1.60 -13.79
N GLY A 68 -6.59 1.43 -13.75
CA GLY A 68 -7.52 2.29 -13.00
C GLY A 68 -7.24 2.26 -11.50
N GLU A 69 -7.04 1.08 -10.92
CA GLU A 69 -6.77 0.89 -9.49
C GLU A 69 -5.49 1.60 -9.06
N ILE A 70 -4.37 1.42 -9.76
CA ILE A 70 -3.12 2.09 -9.41
C ILE A 70 -3.19 3.60 -9.62
N THR A 71 -3.96 4.06 -10.61
CA THR A 71 -4.21 5.50 -10.83
C THR A 71 -4.96 6.11 -9.66
N VAL A 72 -6.06 5.50 -9.21
CA VAL A 72 -6.82 5.94 -8.03
C VAL A 72 -5.96 5.89 -6.77
N TYR A 73 -5.16 4.84 -6.60
CA TYR A 73 -4.27 4.70 -5.45
C TYR A 73 -3.17 5.78 -5.43
N GLY A 74 -2.59 6.08 -6.60
CA GLY A 74 -1.66 7.20 -6.78
C GLY A 74 -2.28 8.55 -6.45
N ILE A 75 -3.50 8.81 -6.96
CA ILE A 75 -4.26 10.02 -6.66
C ILE A 75 -4.54 10.12 -5.15
N ALA A 76 -4.95 9.04 -4.49
CA ALA A 76 -5.18 9.05 -3.04
C ALA A 76 -3.92 9.46 -2.27
N GLY A 77 -2.74 8.93 -2.63
CA GLY A 77 -1.46 9.33 -2.05
C GLY A 77 -1.16 10.82 -2.25
N LEU A 78 -1.38 11.34 -3.47
CA LEU A 78 -1.17 12.75 -3.80
C LEU A 78 -2.15 13.67 -3.08
N VAL A 79 -3.41 13.28 -2.93
CA VAL A 79 -4.43 14.03 -2.16
C VAL A 79 -4.02 14.12 -0.69
N VAL A 80 -3.63 13.02 -0.07
CA VAL A 80 -3.10 13.02 1.31
C VAL A 80 -1.89 13.95 1.41
N HIS A 81 -0.96 13.87 0.46
CA HIS A 81 0.19 14.78 0.41
C HIS A 81 -0.22 16.26 0.33
N ALA A 82 -1.13 16.60 -0.58
CA ALA A 82 -1.59 17.98 -0.78
C ALA A 82 -2.31 18.55 0.45
N LEU A 83 -3.16 17.75 1.10
CA LEU A 83 -3.89 18.14 2.30
C LEU A 83 -2.95 18.32 3.50
N LEU A 84 -2.05 17.38 3.74
CA LEU A 84 -1.19 17.40 4.92
C LEU A 84 0.03 18.32 4.76
N ARG A 85 0.47 18.61 3.54
CA ARG A 85 1.52 19.60 3.27
C ARG A 85 1.16 20.99 3.84
N ARG A 86 -0.10 21.41 3.74
CA ARG A 86 -0.57 22.68 4.32
C ARG A 86 -0.53 22.67 5.85
N ALA A 87 -0.81 21.52 6.47
CA ALA A 87 -0.74 21.40 7.93
C ALA A 87 0.71 21.46 8.46
N ARG A 88 1.70 21.04 7.67
CA ARG A 88 3.14 21.16 7.98
C ARG A 88 3.66 22.60 7.96
N MET A 89 3.05 23.50 7.18
CA MET A 89 3.52 24.87 7.01
C MET A 89 3.14 25.80 8.18
N ALA A 90 2.38 25.33 9.16
CA ALA A 90 2.10 26.10 10.35
C ALA A 90 3.38 26.18 11.23
N PRO A 91 3.94 27.38 11.48
CA PRO A 91 5.19 27.53 12.20
C PRO A 91 4.95 27.32 13.71
N GLU A 92 5.03 26.11 14.17
CA GLU A 92 5.08 25.82 15.60
C GLU A 92 6.37 25.07 15.92
N LYS A 93 7.32 25.76 16.58
CA LYS A 93 8.51 25.15 17.19
C LYS A 93 8.05 24.15 18.26
N LEU A 94 7.83 22.89 17.86
CA LEU A 94 7.83 21.80 18.81
C LEU A 94 9.25 21.29 18.89
N MET A 95 9.87 21.40 20.07
CA MET A 95 11.04 20.59 20.37
C MET A 95 10.60 19.13 20.29
N PRO A 96 11.24 18.29 19.45
CA PRO A 96 11.04 16.86 19.54
C PRO A 96 11.48 16.44 20.93
N GLY A 97 10.59 15.87 21.72
CA GLY A 97 11.05 15.09 22.86
C GLY A 97 12.01 14.03 22.33
N PRO A 98 13.11 13.74 23.04
CA PRO A 98 14.03 12.73 22.58
C PRO A 98 13.23 11.45 22.28
N PRO A 99 13.39 10.85 21.08
CA PRO A 99 12.83 9.53 20.84
C PRO A 99 13.40 8.63 21.93
N VAL A 100 12.52 7.97 22.66
CA VAL A 100 12.98 6.93 23.61
C VAL A 100 13.60 5.85 22.72
N PRO A 101 14.93 5.72 22.70
CA PRO A 101 15.55 4.73 21.84
C PRO A 101 15.20 3.36 22.45
N LEU A 102 14.44 2.58 21.69
CA LEU A 102 14.31 1.15 21.92
C LEU A 102 15.38 0.49 21.03
N PRO A 103 16.60 0.26 21.53
CA PRO A 103 17.73 -0.13 20.69
C PRO A 103 17.50 -1.45 19.97
N VAL A 104 17.01 -2.47 20.66
CA VAL A 104 16.81 -3.80 20.10
C VAL A 104 15.76 -3.84 18.97
N PRO A 105 14.57 -3.23 19.13
CA PRO A 105 13.62 -3.16 18.03
C PRO A 105 14.13 -2.32 16.84
N ALA A 106 14.95 -1.31 17.07
CA ALA A 106 15.47 -0.46 16.01
C ALA A 106 16.48 -1.21 15.13
N ASP A 107 17.40 -1.96 15.72
CA ASP A 107 18.37 -2.77 14.99
C ASP A 107 17.70 -3.91 14.21
N LEU A 108 16.72 -4.58 14.83
CA LEU A 108 15.93 -5.62 14.17
C LEU A 108 15.17 -5.06 12.95
N ALA A 109 14.53 -3.90 13.08
CA ALA A 109 13.82 -3.25 12.00
C ALA A 109 14.74 -2.86 10.83
N GLN A 110 16.02 -2.55 11.11
CA GLN A 110 16.99 -2.26 10.06
C GLN A 110 17.42 -3.52 9.29
N ILE A 111 17.61 -4.64 9.99
CA ILE A 111 17.96 -5.93 9.37
C ILE A 111 16.79 -6.48 8.55
N MET A 112 15.56 -6.24 8.97
CA MET A 112 14.37 -6.68 8.24
C MET A 112 14.26 -6.06 6.84
N PHE A 113 14.75 -4.83 6.63
CA PHE A 113 14.59 -4.16 5.34
C PHE A 113 15.27 -4.90 4.18
N PRO A 114 16.57 -5.23 4.22
CA PRO A 114 17.21 -5.96 3.12
C PRO A 114 16.62 -7.36 2.92
N LEU A 115 16.24 -8.05 3.99
CA LEU A 115 15.57 -9.34 3.88
C LEU A 115 14.22 -9.20 3.16
N THR A 116 13.42 -8.22 3.55
CA THR A 116 12.11 -8.00 2.93
C THR A 116 12.25 -7.49 1.48
N LEU A 117 13.30 -6.75 1.15
CA LEU A 117 13.61 -6.36 -0.23
C LEU A 117 13.81 -7.61 -1.12
N VAL A 118 14.57 -8.60 -0.64
CA VAL A 118 14.77 -9.86 -1.36
C VAL A 118 13.45 -10.62 -1.52
N VAL A 119 12.66 -10.72 -0.45
CA VAL A 119 11.34 -11.37 -0.48
C VAL A 119 10.39 -10.63 -1.42
N SER A 120 10.36 -9.30 -1.38
CA SER A 120 9.54 -8.47 -2.27
C SER A 120 9.91 -8.69 -3.74
N MET A 121 11.20 -8.68 -4.06
CA MET A 121 11.69 -8.93 -5.43
C MET A 121 11.34 -10.37 -5.89
N PHE A 122 11.47 -11.35 -5.00
CA PHE A 122 11.06 -12.72 -5.28
C PHE A 122 9.56 -12.83 -5.56
N LEU A 123 8.71 -12.18 -4.75
CA LEU A 123 7.26 -12.15 -4.97
C LEU A 123 6.88 -11.44 -6.28
N PHE A 124 7.61 -10.39 -6.64
CA PHE A 124 7.43 -9.69 -7.90
C PHE A 124 7.75 -10.61 -9.10
N LEU A 125 8.96 -11.18 -9.13
CA LEU A 125 9.43 -11.97 -10.27
C LEU A 125 8.62 -13.25 -10.47
N ARG A 126 8.16 -13.89 -9.39
CA ARG A 126 7.35 -15.11 -9.50
C ARG A 126 5.87 -14.86 -9.79
N GLY A 127 5.40 -13.61 -9.73
CA GLY A 127 3.99 -13.25 -9.75
C GLY A 127 3.20 -13.75 -10.97
N HIS A 128 3.86 -13.94 -12.11
CA HIS A 128 3.23 -14.44 -13.33
C HIS A 128 2.86 -15.94 -13.25
N ASN A 129 3.68 -16.75 -12.59
CA ASN A 129 3.51 -18.21 -12.54
C ASN A 129 3.12 -18.76 -11.16
N ALA A 130 3.27 -17.95 -10.10
CA ALA A 130 2.98 -18.36 -8.72
C ALA A 130 2.41 -17.17 -7.93
N PRO A 131 1.81 -17.41 -6.74
CA PRO A 131 1.28 -16.33 -5.91
C PRO A 131 2.30 -15.21 -5.69
N GLY A 132 1.95 -13.97 -6.08
CA GLY A 132 2.85 -12.81 -6.08
C GLY A 132 2.27 -11.68 -6.93
N GLY A 133 3.16 -10.90 -7.56
CA GLY A 133 2.85 -9.76 -8.42
C GLY A 133 3.21 -8.42 -7.80
N GLY A 134 3.17 -7.35 -8.61
CA GLY A 134 3.64 -6.02 -8.24
C GLY A 134 2.93 -5.42 -7.04
N PHE A 135 1.62 -5.61 -6.92
CA PHE A 135 0.84 -5.07 -5.80
C PHE A 135 1.30 -5.65 -4.45
N ILE A 136 1.34 -6.98 -4.35
CA ILE A 136 1.77 -7.68 -3.13
C ILE A 136 3.24 -7.37 -2.82
N ALA A 137 4.08 -7.37 -3.83
CA ALA A 137 5.49 -7.08 -3.68
C ALA A 137 5.73 -5.63 -3.20
N GLY A 138 5.02 -4.64 -3.76
CA GLY A 138 5.10 -3.25 -3.35
C GLY A 138 4.68 -3.01 -1.90
N LEU A 139 3.59 -3.63 -1.47
CA LEU A 139 3.16 -3.60 -0.07
C LEU A 139 4.16 -4.30 0.85
N THR A 140 4.68 -5.46 0.45
CA THR A 140 5.67 -6.21 1.24
C THR A 140 6.91 -5.38 1.50
N LEU A 141 7.41 -4.62 0.50
CA LEU A 141 8.55 -3.71 0.70
C LEU A 141 8.22 -2.54 1.63
N ALA A 142 6.98 -2.07 1.64
CA ALA A 142 6.57 -0.96 2.50
C ALA A 142 6.50 -1.35 3.99
N VAL A 143 6.21 -2.62 4.32
CA VAL A 143 6.02 -3.08 5.71
C VAL A 143 7.22 -2.80 6.62
N PRO A 144 8.48 -3.17 6.31
CA PRO A 144 9.61 -2.92 7.20
C PRO A 144 9.89 -1.42 7.35
N LEU A 145 9.63 -0.62 6.33
CA LEU A 145 9.74 0.83 6.43
C LEU A 145 8.68 1.41 7.34
N LEU A 146 7.43 0.91 7.27
CA LEU A 146 6.37 1.26 8.22
C LEU A 146 6.81 0.98 9.66
N VAL A 147 7.37 -0.19 9.92
CA VAL A 147 7.88 -0.57 11.25
C VAL A 147 8.98 0.41 11.69
N GLN A 148 9.91 0.77 10.79
CA GLN A 148 10.94 1.77 11.08
C GLN A 148 10.34 3.16 11.37
N TYR A 149 9.31 3.59 10.62
CA TYR A 149 8.61 4.86 10.90
C TYR A 149 7.99 4.88 12.31
N VAL A 150 7.43 3.76 12.75
CA VAL A 150 6.80 3.65 14.09
C VAL A 150 7.86 3.65 15.21
N ILE A 151 8.97 2.96 15.01
CA ILE A 151 10.01 2.77 16.04
C ILE A 151 11.00 3.95 16.09
N GLN A 152 11.49 4.38 14.93
CA GLN A 152 12.58 5.37 14.84
C GLN A 152 12.07 6.79 14.53
N GLY A 153 10.81 6.91 14.11
CA GLY A 153 10.19 8.17 13.70
C GLY A 153 10.50 8.55 12.24
N ALA A 154 9.61 9.39 11.68
CA ALA A 154 9.67 9.78 10.28
C ALA A 154 10.98 10.46 9.88
N GLN A 155 11.52 11.33 10.71
CA GLN A 155 12.73 12.10 10.40
C GLN A 155 13.96 11.19 10.23
N SER A 156 14.09 10.16 11.03
CA SER A 156 15.20 9.20 10.94
C SER A 156 15.15 8.39 9.65
N VAL A 157 13.97 7.91 9.28
CA VAL A 157 13.77 7.11 8.07
C VAL A 157 13.96 7.96 6.80
N GLU A 158 13.38 9.17 6.77
CA GLU A 158 13.51 10.08 5.62
C GLU A 158 14.95 10.53 5.40
N SER A 159 15.72 10.82 6.47
CA SER A 159 17.13 11.18 6.35
C SER A 159 18.02 10.05 5.81
N ARG A 160 17.61 8.81 6.04
CA ARG A 160 18.35 7.62 5.61
C ARG A 160 18.07 7.23 4.16
N PHE A 161 16.80 7.26 3.75
CA PHE A 161 16.40 6.76 2.43
C PHE A 161 16.20 7.87 1.40
N GLY A 162 15.78 9.07 1.78
CA GLY A 162 15.68 10.26 0.92
C GLY A 162 14.86 10.08 -0.36
N PHE A 163 13.93 9.11 -0.40
CA PHE A 163 13.13 8.81 -1.59
C PHE A 163 12.09 9.90 -1.85
N ASP A 164 12.01 10.33 -3.11
CA ASP A 164 10.90 11.15 -3.59
C ASP A 164 9.74 10.23 -4.01
N TYR A 165 8.83 9.99 -3.07
CA TYR A 165 7.70 9.09 -3.29
C TYR A 165 6.73 9.61 -4.36
N VAL A 166 6.64 10.93 -4.57
CA VAL A 166 5.82 11.52 -5.64
C VAL A 166 6.40 11.15 -7.01
N ARG A 167 7.73 11.25 -7.16
CA ARG A 167 8.39 10.79 -8.39
C ARG A 167 8.25 9.30 -8.58
N CYS A 168 8.30 8.52 -7.50
CA CYS A 168 8.10 7.07 -7.57
C CYS A 168 6.72 6.71 -8.12
N ILE A 169 5.66 7.40 -7.67
CA ILE A 169 4.30 7.24 -8.20
C ILE A 169 4.26 7.60 -9.69
N GLY A 170 4.82 8.77 -10.05
CA GLY A 170 4.84 9.23 -11.43
C GLY A 170 5.59 8.29 -12.37
N LEU A 171 6.75 7.81 -11.94
CA LEU A 171 7.53 6.81 -12.70
C LEU A 171 6.78 5.49 -12.82
N GLY A 172 6.12 5.04 -11.76
CA GLY A 172 5.32 3.81 -11.80
C GLY A 172 4.18 3.88 -12.80
N LEU A 173 3.41 5.00 -12.80
CA LEU A 173 2.35 5.23 -13.78
C LEU A 173 2.91 5.31 -15.21
N LEU A 174 4.05 5.97 -15.39
CA LEU A 174 4.71 6.06 -16.69
C LEU A 174 5.14 4.69 -17.21
N VAL A 175 5.76 3.88 -16.36
CA VAL A 175 6.18 2.51 -16.69
C VAL A 175 4.97 1.64 -17.04
N ALA A 176 3.86 1.75 -16.30
CA ALA A 176 2.63 1.03 -16.61
C ALA A 176 2.05 1.44 -17.96
N VAL A 177 2.03 2.76 -18.29
CA VAL A 177 1.58 3.26 -19.60
C VAL A 177 2.49 2.76 -20.71
N ILE A 178 3.80 2.82 -20.54
CA ILE A 178 4.77 2.35 -21.54
C ILE A 178 4.62 0.85 -21.76
N GLY A 179 4.47 0.07 -20.69
CA GLY A 179 4.23 -1.38 -20.75
C GLY A 179 2.96 -1.70 -21.55
N GLY A 180 1.86 -1.00 -21.25
CA GLY A 180 0.60 -1.19 -21.97
C GLY A 180 0.65 -0.70 -23.42
N ALA A 181 1.29 0.43 -23.68
CA ALA A 181 1.44 1.01 -25.04
C ALA A 181 2.42 0.22 -25.92
N GLY A 182 3.34 -0.54 -25.30
CA GLY A 182 4.26 -1.42 -26.03
C GLY A 182 3.55 -2.42 -26.93
N ALA A 183 2.33 -2.83 -26.57
CA ALA A 183 1.47 -3.70 -27.39
C ALA A 183 1.22 -3.13 -28.80
N PHE A 184 1.09 -1.81 -28.94
CA PHE A 184 0.85 -1.16 -30.24
C PHE A 184 2.00 -1.35 -31.23
N ALA A 185 3.25 -1.50 -30.74
CA ALA A 185 4.39 -1.73 -31.60
C ALA A 185 4.29 -3.10 -32.34
N PHE A 186 3.49 -4.03 -31.80
CA PHE A 186 3.23 -5.34 -32.36
C PHE A 186 1.87 -5.42 -33.07
N GLY A 187 1.17 -4.30 -33.24
CA GLY A 187 -0.13 -4.26 -33.88
C GLY A 187 -1.27 -4.85 -33.05
N THR A 188 -1.07 -5.02 -31.75
CA THR A 188 -2.07 -5.55 -30.81
C THR A 188 -2.72 -4.46 -29.97
N PRO A 189 -3.92 -4.67 -29.40
CA PRO A 189 -4.57 -3.69 -28.53
C PRO A 189 -3.73 -3.33 -27.31
N PHE A 190 -4.05 -2.16 -26.72
CA PHE A 190 -3.42 -1.69 -25.48
C PHE A 190 -3.51 -2.76 -24.37
N LEU A 191 -2.41 -2.94 -23.63
CA LEU A 191 -2.25 -3.95 -22.56
C LEU A 191 -2.27 -5.44 -23.00
N THR A 192 -2.22 -5.74 -24.30
CA THR A 192 -2.04 -7.13 -24.73
C THR A 192 -0.61 -7.58 -24.41
N SER A 193 -0.48 -8.70 -23.70
CA SER A 193 0.85 -9.23 -23.35
C SER A 193 1.51 -9.92 -24.55
N GLY A 194 2.80 -9.63 -24.73
CA GLY A 194 3.70 -10.38 -25.56
C GLY A 194 4.62 -11.25 -24.70
N HIS A 195 5.07 -12.37 -25.23
CA HIS A 195 5.92 -13.32 -24.52
C HIS A 195 7.22 -13.54 -25.27
N ALA A 196 8.32 -13.67 -24.54
CA ALA A 196 9.63 -14.02 -25.07
C ALA A 196 10.34 -14.99 -24.12
N GLU A 197 10.90 -16.04 -24.67
CA GLU A 197 11.79 -16.95 -23.93
C GLU A 197 13.24 -16.49 -24.08
N LEU A 198 13.87 -16.17 -22.96
CA LEU A 198 15.29 -15.85 -22.91
C LEU A 198 16.05 -17.03 -22.32
N GLN A 199 16.94 -17.61 -23.12
CA GLN A 199 17.86 -18.66 -22.66
C GLN A 199 19.08 -18.01 -22.01
N LEU A 200 19.15 -18.01 -20.68
CA LEU A 200 20.30 -17.50 -19.95
C LEU A 200 21.26 -18.65 -19.58
N PRO A 201 22.57 -18.49 -19.82
CA PRO A 201 23.55 -19.58 -19.69
C PRO A 201 23.68 -20.19 -18.29
N LEU A 202 23.26 -19.47 -17.23
CA LEU A 202 23.40 -19.88 -15.82
C LEU A 202 22.07 -20.17 -15.14
N ILE A 203 20.96 -19.68 -15.68
CA ILE A 203 19.64 -19.70 -15.02
C ILE A 203 18.66 -20.59 -15.77
N GLY A 204 18.96 -20.93 -17.02
CA GLY A 204 18.07 -21.70 -17.89
C GLY A 204 17.10 -20.80 -18.67
N ASN A 205 15.96 -21.36 -19.07
CA ASN A 205 14.93 -20.64 -19.80
C ASN A 205 14.17 -19.73 -18.84
N VAL A 206 14.23 -18.42 -19.10
CA VAL A 206 13.44 -17.42 -18.39
C VAL A 206 12.34 -16.91 -19.31
N GLU A 207 11.11 -17.17 -18.95
CA GLU A 207 9.94 -16.66 -19.64
C GLU A 207 9.70 -15.19 -19.21
N LEU A 208 9.78 -14.27 -20.16
CA LEU A 208 9.50 -12.87 -19.95
C LEU A 208 8.19 -12.50 -20.63
N ALA A 209 7.22 -12.09 -19.84
CA ALA A 209 5.98 -11.51 -20.35
C ALA A 209 6.06 -9.99 -20.30
N SER A 210 5.59 -9.29 -21.34
CA SER A 210 5.52 -7.82 -21.32
C SER A 210 4.60 -7.30 -20.21
N ALA A 211 3.64 -8.12 -19.73
CA ALA A 211 2.85 -7.88 -18.53
C ALA A 211 3.69 -7.61 -17.29
N MET A 212 4.91 -8.17 -17.18
CA MET A 212 5.81 -7.88 -16.07
C MET A 212 6.29 -6.42 -16.05
N VAL A 213 6.40 -5.76 -17.21
CA VAL A 213 6.74 -4.32 -17.28
C VAL A 213 5.59 -3.49 -16.70
N PHE A 214 4.36 -3.84 -17.07
CA PHE A 214 3.17 -3.21 -16.49
C PHE A 214 3.12 -3.44 -14.96
N ASP A 215 3.35 -4.65 -14.51
CA ASP A 215 3.34 -5.04 -13.10
C ASP A 215 4.48 -4.36 -12.30
N ALA A 216 5.63 -4.05 -12.94
CA ALA A 216 6.66 -3.21 -12.34
C ALA A 216 6.18 -1.77 -12.11
N GLY A 217 5.36 -1.23 -13.00
CA GLY A 217 4.65 0.04 -12.80
C GLY A 217 3.71 -0.03 -11.59
N VAL A 218 2.92 -1.09 -11.48
CA VAL A 218 2.05 -1.36 -10.31
C VAL A 218 2.87 -1.37 -9.02
N TYR A 219 3.98 -2.12 -8.99
CA TYR A 219 4.90 -2.19 -7.86
C TYR A 219 5.35 -0.81 -7.37
N LEU A 220 5.81 0.03 -8.30
CA LEU A 220 6.31 1.37 -7.98
C LEU A 220 5.19 2.30 -7.46
N VAL A 221 4.01 2.26 -8.06
CA VAL A 221 2.87 3.09 -7.61
C VAL A 221 2.42 2.66 -6.22
N VAL A 222 2.28 1.36 -5.98
CA VAL A 222 1.82 0.82 -4.70
C VAL A 222 2.83 1.15 -3.59
N PHE A 223 4.11 0.91 -3.82
CA PHE A 223 5.16 1.27 -2.88
C PHE A 223 5.19 2.78 -2.63
N GLY A 224 5.25 3.58 -3.71
CA GLY A 224 5.34 5.05 -3.62
C GLY A 224 4.14 5.66 -2.90
N SER A 225 2.92 5.24 -3.21
CA SER A 225 1.69 5.77 -2.58
C SER A 225 1.60 5.39 -1.10
N THR A 226 1.89 4.12 -0.77
CA THR A 226 1.92 3.65 0.62
C THR A 226 2.93 4.47 1.43
N MET A 227 4.15 4.61 0.93
CA MET A 227 5.20 5.35 1.63
C MET A 227 4.91 6.84 1.72
N LEU A 228 4.30 7.45 0.69
CA LEU A 228 3.89 8.85 0.72
C LEU A 228 2.87 9.11 1.83
N ILE A 229 1.84 8.26 1.94
CA ILE A 229 0.82 8.35 2.98
C ILE A 229 1.47 8.21 4.37
N LEU A 230 2.32 7.20 4.56
CA LEU A 230 3.00 6.94 5.83
C LEU A 230 3.93 8.08 6.24
N SER A 231 4.73 8.60 5.31
CA SER A 231 5.61 9.76 5.51
C SER A 231 4.81 10.99 5.97
N MET A 232 3.68 11.26 5.30
CA MET A 232 2.82 12.38 5.66
C MET A 232 2.18 12.22 7.04
N MET A 233 1.69 11.03 7.38
CA MET A 233 1.08 10.73 8.67
C MET A 233 2.09 10.74 9.81
N GLY A 234 3.28 10.19 9.61
CA GLY A 234 4.35 10.13 10.61
C GLY A 234 4.91 11.50 11.01
N THR A 235 4.66 12.52 10.20
CA THR A 235 5.11 13.90 10.48
C THR A 235 4.01 14.79 11.06
N LEU A 236 2.78 14.28 11.26
CA LEU A 236 1.72 15.00 11.93
C LEU A 236 2.03 15.16 13.42
N LYS A 237 1.98 16.39 13.90
CA LYS A 237 2.18 16.69 15.32
C LYS A 237 0.96 16.28 16.14
N PRO A 238 1.12 15.68 17.34
CA PRO A 238 0.00 15.40 18.22
C PRO A 238 -0.67 16.71 18.64
N SER A 239 -2.01 16.72 18.64
CA SER A 239 -2.79 17.89 19.06
C SER A 239 -2.45 18.29 20.50
N LYS A 240 -2.25 19.60 20.75
CA LYS A 240 -2.00 20.16 22.10
C LYS A 240 -3.01 19.69 23.16
N LYS A 241 -4.27 19.42 22.76
CA LYS A 241 -5.31 18.89 23.67
C LYS A 241 -4.98 17.49 24.20
N LEU A 242 -4.38 16.63 23.39
CA LEU A 242 -3.99 15.28 23.78
C LEU A 242 -2.76 15.27 24.70
N VAL A 243 -1.81 16.19 24.47
CA VAL A 243 -0.61 16.33 25.30
C VAL A 243 -0.97 16.90 26.67
N ALA A 244 -1.85 17.91 26.72
CA ALA A 244 -2.33 18.49 27.96
C ALA A 244 -3.09 17.46 28.83
N HIS A 245 -3.84 16.55 28.22
CA HIS A 245 -4.57 15.52 28.95
C HIS A 245 -3.63 14.43 29.55
N ARG A 246 -2.53 14.12 28.86
CA ARG A 246 -1.48 13.21 29.40
C ARG A 246 -0.68 13.87 30.54
N GLY A 247 -0.36 15.15 30.42
CA GLY A 247 0.32 15.90 31.50
C GLY A 247 -0.51 16.03 32.80
N TYR A 248 -1.85 16.14 32.66
CA TYR A 248 -2.75 16.23 33.82
C TYR A 248 -2.87 14.91 34.61
N VAL A 249 -2.68 13.76 33.95
CA VAL A 249 -2.73 12.44 34.63
C VAL A 249 -1.47 12.18 35.44
N ASP A 250 -0.31 12.75 35.03
CA ASP A 250 0.98 12.47 35.70
C ASP A 250 1.22 13.31 36.96
N THR A 251 0.63 14.50 37.06
CA THR A 251 0.79 15.39 38.23
C THR A 251 0.01 14.92 39.45
N ARG A 252 -1.01 14.05 39.34
CA ARG A 252 -1.77 13.53 40.49
C ARG A 252 -1.10 12.31 41.15
N ARG A 253 -0.03 11.75 40.61
CA ARG A 253 0.70 10.60 41.20
C ARG A 253 1.90 10.97 42.07
N ARG A 254 2.23 12.24 42.22
CA ARG A 254 3.30 12.70 43.13
C ARG A 254 2.69 13.49 44.28
N SER A 255 2.06 12.80 45.23
CA SER A 255 1.97 13.31 46.59
C SER A 255 3.33 13.05 47.27
N PRO A 256 3.97 14.07 47.84
CA PRO A 256 5.16 13.85 48.65
C PRO A 256 4.75 13.12 49.92
N ILE A 257 5.34 11.96 50.14
CA ILE A 257 5.32 11.33 51.46
C ILE A 257 6.30 12.14 52.32
N THR A 258 5.79 13.17 53.00
CA THR A 258 6.50 13.79 54.11
C THR A 258 6.31 12.87 55.30
N GLY A 259 7.30 11.99 55.55
CA GLY A 259 7.48 11.27 56.78
C GLY A 259 8.47 12.03 57.64
N GLU A 260 7.99 12.92 58.50
CA GLU A 260 8.75 13.33 59.67
C GLU A 260 8.69 12.19 60.68
N ALA A 261 9.85 11.64 61.01
CA ALA A 261 10.05 10.81 62.18
C ALA A 261 10.91 11.57 63.18
N ARG A 262 10.35 11.75 64.33
CA ARG A 262 11.09 12.05 65.59
C ARG A 262 11.79 10.79 66.06
#